data_8c87c14eb52e1afaab82340889f7280b
#
_entry.id   8c87c14eb52e1afaab82340889f7280b
#
_cell.length_a   1.000
_cell.length_b   1.000
_cell.length_c   1.000
_cell.angle_alpha   90.00
_cell.angle_beta   90.00
_cell.angle_gamma   90.00
#
_symmetry.space_group_name_H-M   'P 1'
#
loop_
_entity.id
_entity.type
_entity.pdbx_description
1 polymer ?
#
loop_
_entity_poly.entity_id
_entity_poly.type
_entity_poly.pdbx_seq_one_letter_code
_entity_poly.pdbx_strand_id
1 'polypeptide(L)'
;MSSLIRDIKERVSIPGLVLVVLFISVIWGNSLVAGEGSGSLSAGVMEWIQGLLQSLGLPFAWVTNFLIRKAAHFTEYFILALLSSHAFDPKRSTGSEGVVAACVLCVLVSSIDETIQLFVPGRCGQVTDVLIDCSGAFIATFIRSTAVRWYRRREYGRSA
;
A
#
# COMPACT_ATOMS: atom_id res chain seq x y z
N MET A 1 11.13 33.15 0.89
CA MET A 1 11.65 31.78 1.01
C MET A 1 11.31 31.13 2.36
N SER A 2 11.33 31.84 3.50
CA SER A 2 11.02 31.29 4.85
C SER A 2 9.54 30.92 5.08
N SER A 3 8.58 31.67 4.51
CA SER A 3 7.14 31.37 4.64
C SER A 3 6.73 30.12 3.88
N LEU A 4 7.20 29.95 2.65
CA LEU A 4 6.92 28.78 1.80
C LEU A 4 7.44 27.49 2.44
N ILE A 5 8.65 27.51 3.00
CA ILE A 5 9.24 26.35 3.68
C ILE A 5 8.45 26.01 4.95
N ARG A 6 7.92 27.01 5.65
CA ARG A 6 7.08 26.82 6.84
C ARG A 6 5.75 26.20 6.46
N ASP A 7 5.10 26.68 5.40
CA ASP A 7 3.84 26.12 4.88
C ASP A 7 4.00 24.68 4.42
N ILE A 8 5.10 24.34 3.74
CA ILE A 8 5.39 22.96 3.33
C ILE A 8 5.60 22.06 4.56
N LYS A 9 6.37 22.50 5.56
CA LYS A 9 6.57 21.75 6.81
C LYS A 9 5.29 21.55 7.63
N GLU A 10 4.33 22.45 7.49
CA GLU A 10 3.03 22.31 8.13
C GLU A 10 2.08 21.34 7.41
N ARG A 11 2.25 21.22 6.09
CA ARG A 11 1.40 20.38 5.23
C ARG A 11 1.94 18.97 5.04
N VAL A 12 3.23 18.71 5.26
CA VAL A 12 3.89 17.44 4.97
C VAL A 12 4.73 16.98 6.15
N SER A 13 4.62 15.71 6.49
CA SER A 13 5.43 15.06 7.53
C SER A 13 6.75 14.55 6.94
N ILE A 14 7.87 15.18 7.26
CA ILE A 14 9.20 14.70 6.82
C ILE A 14 9.47 13.26 7.28
N PRO A 15 9.25 12.88 8.56
CA PRO A 15 9.40 11.48 8.97
C PRO A 15 8.47 10.54 8.20
N GLY A 16 7.25 10.99 7.91
CA GLY A 16 6.31 10.23 7.07
C GLY A 16 6.84 10.01 5.65
N LEU A 17 7.43 11.02 5.02
CA LEU A 17 8.04 10.88 3.69
C LEU A 17 9.22 9.90 3.71
N VAL A 18 10.06 9.94 4.74
CA VAL A 18 11.16 8.98 4.88
C VAL A 18 10.63 7.54 4.93
N LEU A 19 9.57 7.30 5.71
CA LEU A 19 8.92 5.98 5.76
C LEU A 19 8.33 5.57 4.41
N VAL A 20 7.71 6.48 3.67
CA VAL A 20 7.20 6.23 2.33
C VAL A 20 8.32 5.83 1.38
N VAL A 21 9.44 6.56 1.36
CA VAL A 21 10.60 6.25 0.50
C VAL A 21 11.20 4.89 0.86
N LEU A 22 11.38 4.61 2.16
CA LEU A 22 11.87 3.31 2.61
C LEU A 22 10.94 2.18 2.19
N PHE A 23 9.63 2.37 2.30
CA PHE A 23 8.66 1.35 1.92
C PHE A 23 8.60 1.13 0.40
N ILE A 24 8.70 2.19 -0.42
CA ILE A 24 8.85 2.08 -1.87
C ILE A 24 10.11 1.29 -2.23
N SER A 25 11.22 1.54 -1.52
CA SER A 25 12.47 0.79 -1.72
C SER A 25 12.31 -0.70 -1.41
N VAL A 26 11.48 -1.07 -0.43
CA VAL A 26 11.14 -2.47 -0.13
C VAL A 26 10.31 -3.07 -1.26
N ILE A 27 9.26 -2.38 -1.75
CA ILE A 27 8.42 -2.84 -2.87
C ILE A 27 9.29 -3.12 -4.10
N TRP A 28 10.05 -2.14 -4.55
CA TRP A 28 10.88 -2.29 -5.75
C TRP A 28 12.03 -3.29 -5.54
N GLY A 29 12.60 -3.36 -4.32
CA GLY A 29 13.58 -4.38 -3.97
C GLY A 29 13.02 -5.80 -4.10
N ASN A 30 11.75 -5.99 -3.68
CA ASN A 30 11.03 -7.25 -3.81
C ASN A 30 10.75 -7.61 -5.30
N SER A 31 10.47 -6.60 -6.11
CA SER A 31 10.24 -6.79 -7.55
C SER A 31 11.53 -7.13 -8.33
N LEU A 32 12.68 -6.77 -7.82
CA LEU A 32 13.98 -7.15 -8.39
C LEU A 32 14.36 -8.63 -8.09
N VAL A 33 13.68 -9.29 -7.14
CA VAL A 33 13.93 -10.72 -6.87
C VAL A 33 13.39 -11.56 -8.02
N ALA A 34 14.24 -12.45 -8.57
CA ALA A 34 13.86 -13.36 -9.64
C ALA A 34 12.60 -14.18 -9.32
N GLY A 35 11.85 -14.53 -10.35
CA GLY A 35 10.54 -15.19 -10.21
C GLY A 35 10.57 -16.49 -9.42
N GLU A 36 11.65 -17.28 -9.51
CA GLU A 36 11.84 -18.50 -8.72
C GLU A 36 11.94 -18.20 -7.22
N GLY A 37 12.74 -17.19 -6.82
CA GLY A 37 12.88 -16.79 -5.42
C GLY A 37 11.58 -16.21 -4.84
N SER A 38 10.91 -15.34 -5.58
CA SER A 38 9.62 -14.79 -5.17
C SER A 38 8.52 -15.85 -5.13
N GLY A 39 8.54 -16.80 -6.07
CA GLY A 39 7.61 -17.94 -6.10
C GLY A 39 7.77 -18.84 -4.89
N SER A 40 9.00 -19.11 -4.46
CA SER A 40 9.28 -19.94 -3.28
C SER A 40 8.83 -19.28 -1.97
N LEU A 41 9.02 -17.96 -1.82
CA LEU A 41 8.54 -17.22 -0.65
C LEU A 41 7.03 -17.27 -0.53
N SER A 42 6.32 -17.00 -1.61
CA SER A 42 4.85 -17.05 -1.62
C SER A 42 4.31 -18.48 -1.46
N ALA A 43 5.02 -19.49 -1.97
CA ALA A 43 4.69 -20.89 -1.74
C ALA A 43 4.81 -21.28 -0.25
N GLY A 44 5.87 -20.86 0.43
CA GLY A 44 6.03 -21.10 1.86
C GLY A 44 4.91 -20.47 2.69
N VAL A 45 4.48 -19.25 2.35
CA VAL A 45 3.32 -18.60 3.01
C VAL A 45 2.03 -19.38 2.71
N MET A 46 1.84 -19.81 1.47
CA MET A 46 0.69 -20.64 1.07
C MET A 46 0.62 -21.93 1.89
N GLU A 47 1.73 -22.68 1.96
CA GLU A 47 1.82 -23.94 2.70
C GLU A 47 1.52 -23.75 4.19
N TRP A 48 2.04 -22.68 4.77
CA TRP A 48 1.77 -22.34 6.18
C TRP A 48 0.28 -22.06 6.42
N ILE A 49 -0.38 -21.26 5.56
CA ILE A 49 -1.82 -20.96 5.67
C ILE A 49 -2.65 -22.22 5.44
N GLN A 50 -2.30 -23.03 4.44
CA GLN A 50 -2.98 -24.30 4.17
C GLN A 50 -2.88 -25.26 5.36
N GLY A 51 -1.69 -25.39 5.96
CA GLY A 51 -1.47 -26.21 7.15
C GLY A 51 -2.29 -25.72 8.35
N LEU A 52 -2.40 -24.40 8.55
CA LEU A 52 -3.24 -23.84 9.60
C LEU A 52 -4.73 -24.14 9.37
N LEU A 53 -5.25 -23.94 8.16
CA LEU A 53 -6.63 -24.24 7.82
C LEU A 53 -6.95 -25.73 7.96
N GLN A 54 -6.04 -26.60 7.53
CA GLN A 54 -6.17 -28.04 7.67
C GLN A 54 -6.24 -28.46 9.14
N SER A 55 -5.41 -27.87 10.01
CA SER A 55 -5.44 -28.14 11.46
C SER A 55 -6.75 -27.74 12.14
N LEU A 56 -7.45 -26.74 11.54
CA LEU A 56 -8.76 -26.28 11.99
C LEU A 56 -9.94 -27.02 11.33
N GLY A 57 -9.66 -28.04 10.48
CA GLY A 57 -10.69 -28.75 9.73
C GLY A 57 -11.39 -27.91 8.66
N LEU A 58 -10.77 -26.82 8.20
CA LEU A 58 -11.34 -25.91 7.21
C LEU A 58 -10.85 -26.22 5.79
N PRO A 59 -11.65 -25.93 4.75
CA PRO A 59 -11.22 -26.09 3.36
C PRO A 59 -10.00 -25.22 3.07
N PHE A 60 -8.95 -25.77 2.47
CA PHE A 60 -7.69 -25.05 2.19
C PHE A 60 -7.29 -25.04 0.71
N ALA A 61 -7.91 -25.86 -0.14
CA ALA A 61 -7.53 -26.00 -1.56
C ALA A 61 -7.67 -24.69 -2.38
N TRP A 62 -8.46 -23.74 -1.91
CA TRP A 62 -8.64 -22.43 -2.55
C TRP A 62 -7.45 -21.48 -2.33
N VAL A 63 -6.61 -21.75 -1.33
CA VAL A 63 -5.40 -20.97 -1.06
C VAL A 63 -4.33 -21.40 -2.06
N THR A 64 -4.13 -20.59 -3.08
CA THR A 64 -3.15 -20.86 -4.14
C THR A 64 -1.99 -19.86 -4.07
N ASN A 65 -0.84 -20.22 -4.65
CA ASN A 65 0.30 -19.31 -4.76
C ASN A 65 -0.07 -18.02 -5.52
N PHE A 66 -0.91 -18.14 -6.54
CA PHE A 66 -1.46 -16.98 -7.26
C PHE A 66 -2.20 -16.03 -6.31
N LEU A 67 -3.10 -16.56 -5.47
CA LEU A 67 -3.87 -15.74 -4.52
C LEU A 67 -2.95 -15.06 -3.49
N ILE A 68 -1.96 -15.78 -2.97
CA ILE A 68 -0.99 -15.20 -2.01
C ILE A 68 -0.23 -14.05 -2.64
N ARG A 69 0.25 -14.19 -3.89
CA ARG A 69 0.94 -13.11 -4.61
C ARG A 69 0.03 -11.89 -4.81
N LYS A 70 -1.21 -12.09 -5.24
CA LYS A 70 -2.15 -10.97 -5.43
C LYS A 70 -2.53 -10.30 -4.11
N ALA A 71 -2.67 -11.06 -3.03
CA ALA A 71 -2.90 -10.53 -1.70
C ALA A 71 -1.68 -9.73 -1.19
N ALA A 72 -0.45 -10.16 -1.51
CA ALA A 72 0.76 -9.42 -1.18
C ALA A 72 0.78 -8.07 -1.89
N HIS A 73 0.59 -8.01 -3.21
CA HIS A 73 0.47 -6.77 -3.98
C HIS A 73 -0.58 -5.83 -3.39
N PHE A 74 -1.80 -6.31 -3.22
CA PHE A 74 -2.87 -5.54 -2.60
C PHE A 74 -2.45 -4.94 -1.25
N THR A 75 -1.82 -5.75 -0.39
CA THR A 75 -1.43 -5.34 0.97
C THR A 75 -0.29 -4.33 0.95
N GLU A 76 0.70 -4.49 0.09
CA GLU A 76 1.82 -3.56 -0.08
C GLU A 76 1.28 -2.17 -0.45
N TYR A 77 0.41 -2.06 -1.43
CA TYR A 77 -0.14 -0.78 -1.86
C TYR A 77 -1.21 -0.21 -0.91
N PHE A 78 -1.91 -1.07 -0.18
CA PHE A 78 -2.75 -0.64 0.93
C PHE A 78 -1.92 0.07 2.02
N ILE A 79 -0.80 -0.52 2.42
CA ILE A 79 0.11 0.07 3.41
C ILE A 79 0.76 1.34 2.87
N LEU A 80 1.25 1.31 1.62
CA LEU A 80 1.86 2.49 0.97
C LEU A 80 0.89 3.67 0.95
N ALA A 81 -0.37 3.44 0.64
CA ALA A 81 -1.39 4.49 0.60
C ALA A 81 -1.71 5.05 1.99
N LEU A 82 -1.73 4.23 3.04
CA LEU A 82 -1.87 4.71 4.42
C LEU A 82 -0.69 5.59 4.83
N LEU A 83 0.54 5.15 4.57
CA LEU A 83 1.76 5.89 4.88
C LEU A 83 1.79 7.22 4.12
N SER A 84 1.55 7.18 2.80
CA SER A 84 1.56 8.36 1.92
C SER A 84 0.48 9.37 2.29
N SER A 85 -0.74 8.90 2.55
CA SER A 85 -1.82 9.78 2.95
C SER A 85 -1.59 10.41 4.33
N HIS A 86 -0.85 9.75 5.23
CA HIS A 86 -0.41 10.35 6.49
C HIS A 86 0.74 11.33 6.27
N ALA A 87 1.69 11.01 5.40
CA ALA A 87 2.81 11.90 5.08
C ALA A 87 2.35 13.22 4.44
N PHE A 88 1.37 13.15 3.52
CA PHE A 88 0.82 14.32 2.82
C PHE A 88 -0.29 15.06 3.57
N ASP A 89 -0.82 14.50 4.65
CA ASP A 89 -1.83 15.13 5.50
C ASP A 89 -1.65 14.73 6.97
N PRO A 90 -0.54 15.15 7.62
CA PRO A 90 -0.25 14.79 9.01
C PRO A 90 -1.26 15.40 10.00
N LYS A 91 -1.84 16.55 9.67
CA LYS A 91 -2.84 17.24 10.51
C LYS A 91 -4.25 16.67 10.35
N ARG A 92 -4.41 15.62 9.54
CA ARG A 92 -5.70 14.99 9.25
C ARG A 92 -6.74 16.01 8.77
N SER A 93 -6.36 16.86 7.83
CA SER A 93 -7.28 17.80 7.19
C SER A 93 -8.39 17.01 6.48
N THR A 94 -9.59 17.61 6.37
CA THR A 94 -10.68 16.99 5.61
C THR A 94 -10.55 17.21 4.10
N GLY A 95 -9.48 17.88 3.68
CA GLY A 95 -9.19 18.14 2.27
C GLY A 95 -8.85 16.87 1.50
N SER A 96 -9.18 16.86 0.22
CA SER A 96 -8.90 15.73 -0.68
C SER A 96 -7.45 15.71 -1.19
N GLU A 97 -6.69 16.79 -0.98
CA GLU A 97 -5.35 16.96 -1.56
C GLU A 97 -4.37 15.85 -1.17
N GLY A 98 -4.30 15.52 0.13
CA GLY A 98 -3.44 14.45 0.63
C GLY A 98 -3.86 13.06 0.14
N VAL A 99 -5.16 12.84 -0.04
CA VAL A 99 -5.71 11.59 -0.58
C VAL A 99 -5.35 11.47 -2.07
N VAL A 100 -5.57 12.53 -2.84
CA VAL A 100 -5.24 12.55 -4.27
C VAL A 100 -3.74 12.34 -4.48
N ALA A 101 -2.90 13.04 -3.72
CA ALA A 101 -1.45 12.87 -3.80
C ALA A 101 -1.01 11.43 -3.49
N ALA A 102 -1.61 10.79 -2.47
CA ALA A 102 -1.33 9.39 -2.14
C ALA A 102 -1.78 8.44 -3.26
N CYS A 103 -2.95 8.64 -3.84
CA CYS A 103 -3.43 7.82 -4.96
C CYS A 103 -2.52 7.97 -6.20
N VAL A 104 -2.15 9.19 -6.57
CA VAL A 104 -1.24 9.44 -7.70
C VAL A 104 0.11 8.77 -7.46
N LEU A 105 0.66 8.90 -6.25
CA LEU A 105 1.91 8.23 -5.90
C LEU A 105 1.80 6.70 -6.05
N CYS A 106 0.72 6.10 -5.54
CA CYS A 106 0.52 4.65 -5.64
C CYS A 106 0.42 4.17 -7.09
N VAL A 107 -0.30 4.89 -7.97
CA VAL A 107 -0.36 4.58 -9.40
C VAL A 107 1.01 4.63 -10.06
N LEU A 108 1.80 5.68 -9.76
CA LEU A 108 3.15 5.82 -10.31
C LEU A 108 4.08 4.71 -9.81
N VAL A 109 4.08 4.44 -8.51
CA VAL A 109 4.93 3.40 -7.91
C VAL A 109 4.58 2.03 -8.46
N SER A 110 3.30 1.68 -8.57
CA SER A 110 2.82 0.42 -9.14
C SER A 110 3.20 0.28 -10.62
N SER A 111 3.02 1.34 -11.41
CA SER A 111 3.40 1.31 -12.83
C SER A 111 4.90 1.10 -13.03
N ILE A 112 5.73 1.69 -12.18
CA ILE A 112 7.19 1.48 -12.18
C ILE A 112 7.51 0.06 -11.73
N ASP A 113 6.85 -0.43 -10.69
CA ASP A 113 7.01 -1.79 -10.16
C ASP A 113 6.78 -2.85 -11.23
N GLU A 114 5.64 -2.78 -11.91
CA GLU A 114 5.31 -3.70 -13.00
C GLU A 114 6.26 -3.53 -14.20
N THR A 115 6.76 -2.32 -14.44
CA THR A 115 7.79 -2.09 -15.45
C THR A 115 9.10 -2.77 -15.07
N ILE A 116 9.54 -2.67 -13.81
CA ILE A 116 10.73 -3.38 -13.30
C ILE A 116 10.58 -4.89 -13.52
N GLN A 117 9.42 -5.46 -13.22
CA GLN A 117 9.15 -6.87 -13.35
C GLN A 117 9.26 -7.39 -14.80
N LEU A 118 9.06 -6.54 -15.82
CA LEU A 118 9.27 -6.91 -17.23
C LEU A 118 10.74 -7.25 -17.55
N PHE A 119 11.68 -6.70 -16.78
CA PHE A 119 13.13 -6.90 -17.00
C PHE A 119 13.74 -7.94 -16.06
N VAL A 120 12.95 -8.54 -15.16
CA VAL A 120 13.44 -9.51 -14.18
C VAL A 120 13.13 -10.94 -14.64
N PRO A 121 14.14 -11.85 -14.73
CA PRO A 121 13.93 -13.22 -15.16
C PRO A 121 12.86 -13.94 -14.32
N GLY A 122 11.93 -14.63 -15.00
CA GLY A 122 10.85 -15.38 -14.36
C GLY A 122 9.74 -14.53 -13.74
N ARG A 123 9.74 -13.21 -13.99
CA ARG A 123 8.64 -12.29 -13.68
C ARG A 123 7.88 -11.90 -14.95
N CYS A 124 6.63 -11.51 -14.76
CA CYS A 124 5.80 -10.96 -15.83
C CYS A 124 5.08 -9.73 -15.25
N GLY A 125 5.45 -8.54 -15.70
CA GLY A 125 4.71 -7.32 -15.40
C GLY A 125 3.32 -7.36 -16.05
N GLN A 126 2.28 -7.07 -15.30
CA GLN A 126 0.89 -7.17 -15.74
C GLN A 126 0.09 -5.93 -15.35
N VAL A 127 -0.64 -5.37 -16.30
CA VAL A 127 -1.58 -4.25 -16.03
C VAL A 127 -2.63 -4.63 -14.98
N THR A 128 -3.02 -5.91 -14.91
CA THR A 128 -3.94 -6.40 -13.89
C THR A 128 -3.37 -6.25 -12.48
N ASP A 129 -2.06 -6.32 -12.30
CA ASP A 129 -1.42 -6.14 -11.00
C ASP A 129 -1.45 -4.67 -10.59
N VAL A 130 -1.23 -3.74 -11.52
CA VAL A 130 -1.46 -2.31 -11.28
C VAL A 130 -2.90 -2.04 -10.81
N LEU A 131 -3.90 -2.72 -11.36
CA LEU A 131 -5.30 -2.55 -10.93
C LEU A 131 -5.55 -3.09 -9.52
N ILE A 132 -4.92 -4.20 -9.15
CA ILE A 132 -5.00 -4.77 -7.80
C ILE A 132 -4.35 -3.82 -6.80
N ASP A 133 -3.16 -3.30 -7.11
CA ASP A 133 -2.41 -2.33 -6.33
C ASP A 133 -3.23 -1.04 -6.10
N CYS A 134 -3.80 -0.51 -7.18
CA CYS A 134 -4.69 0.66 -7.12
C CYS A 134 -5.93 0.39 -6.26
N SER A 135 -6.48 -0.83 -6.29
CA SER A 135 -7.63 -1.19 -5.46
C SER A 135 -7.27 -1.20 -3.98
N GLY A 136 -6.10 -1.72 -3.61
CA GLY A 136 -5.57 -1.66 -2.25
C GLY A 136 -5.39 -0.22 -1.78
N ALA A 137 -4.77 0.62 -2.61
CA ALA A 137 -4.57 2.04 -2.32
C ALA A 137 -5.89 2.81 -2.16
N PHE A 138 -6.87 2.53 -3.02
CA PHE A 138 -8.20 3.15 -2.95
C PHE A 138 -8.91 2.79 -1.64
N ILE A 139 -8.94 1.51 -1.27
CA ILE A 139 -9.59 1.05 -0.04
C ILE A 139 -8.92 1.67 1.19
N ALA A 140 -7.58 1.71 1.22
CA ALA A 140 -6.82 2.32 2.32
C ALA A 140 -7.16 3.81 2.48
N THR A 141 -7.15 4.58 1.39
CA THR A 141 -7.46 6.02 1.43
C THR A 141 -8.92 6.29 1.78
N PHE A 142 -9.84 5.44 1.32
CA PHE A 142 -11.25 5.51 1.68
C PHE A 142 -11.48 5.28 3.19
N ILE A 143 -10.89 4.22 3.74
CA ILE A 143 -10.95 3.90 5.18
C ILE A 143 -10.38 5.06 6.00
N ARG A 144 -9.19 5.55 5.64
CA ARG A 144 -8.57 6.68 6.34
C ARG A 144 -9.43 7.94 6.29
N SER A 145 -9.95 8.29 5.11
CA SER A 145 -10.80 9.48 4.93
C SER A 145 -12.07 9.41 5.78
N THR A 146 -12.69 8.23 5.83
CA THR A 146 -13.89 7.99 6.63
C THR A 146 -13.58 8.08 8.13
N ALA A 147 -12.47 7.48 8.57
CA ALA A 147 -12.02 7.54 9.96
C ALA A 147 -11.71 8.98 10.41
N VAL A 148 -11.02 9.77 9.57
CA VAL A 148 -10.73 11.19 9.87
C VAL A 148 -12.00 12.02 9.98
N ARG A 149 -12.95 11.86 9.05
CA ARG A 149 -14.24 12.56 9.11
C ARG A 149 -15.03 12.21 10.34
N TRP A 150 -15.08 10.92 10.70
CA TRP A 150 -15.78 10.45 11.88
C TRP A 150 -15.18 10.99 13.19
N TYR A 151 -13.84 10.96 13.32
CA TYR A 151 -13.11 11.49 14.46
C TYR A 151 -13.38 12.98 14.64
N ARG A 152 -13.29 13.79 13.59
CA ARG A 152 -13.57 15.22 13.63
C ARG A 152 -15.02 15.54 14.02
N ARG A 153 -15.99 14.81 13.50
CA ARG A 153 -17.39 15.00 13.89
C ARG A 153 -17.61 14.80 15.39
N ARG A 154 -16.90 13.84 15.98
CA ARG A 154 -16.97 13.61 17.44
C ARG A 154 -16.29 14.72 18.26
N GLU A 155 -15.19 15.26 17.78
CA GLU A 155 -14.53 16.40 18.43
C GLU A 155 -15.41 17.65 18.44
N TYR A 156 -15.97 18.04 17.30
CA TYR A 156 -16.85 19.20 17.19
C TYR A 156 -18.17 19.02 17.95
N GLY A 157 -18.74 17.83 17.98
CA GLY A 157 -19.99 17.56 18.72
C GLY A 157 -19.82 17.49 20.25
N ARG A 158 -18.58 17.50 20.76
CA ARG A 158 -18.29 17.60 22.21
C ARG A 158 -18.02 19.05 22.67
N SER A 159 -17.78 19.95 21.71
CA SER A 159 -17.44 21.36 21.96
C SER A 159 -18.66 22.29 21.82
N ALA A 160 -19.80 21.76 21.39
CA ALA A 160 -21.11 22.43 21.30
C ALA A 160 -22.04 21.97 22.43
#